data_d2756ff3695224780f42018ab54d5594
#
_entry.id   d2756ff3695224780f42018ab54d5594
#
_cell.length_a   1.000
_cell.length_b   1.000
_cell.length_c   1.000
_cell.angle_alpha   90.00
_cell.angle_beta   90.00
_cell.angle_gamma   90.00
#
_symmetry.space_group_name_H-M   'P 1'
#
loop_
_entity.id
_entity.type
_entity.pdbx_description
1 polymer ?
#
loop_
_entity_poly.entity_id
_entity_poly.type
_entity_poly.pdbx_seq_one_letter_code
_entity_poly.pdbx_strand_id
1 'polypeptide(L)'
;TPYGTSKVRVEQDLWALADDRFSPVYLRNSTVYGAAPRIRFDLVVNHLVAWAFTTGQVHLKSDGTPWRPVVHVADVCRAFLAVLEAPRQVVHNQAFNVARNEDNLRIREIAEMVADEVPGSRIEFADDAGPDKRCYRVDASKIRRVLPGFDPQWTVRRGIAELHETYKRVGLTLEAFEGAEFSRIKYLHKL
;
A
#
# COMPACT_ATOMS: atom_id res chain seq x y z
N THR A 1 5.37 2.68 17.64
CA THR A 1 4.05 2.03 17.87
C THR A 1 4.26 0.55 18.19
N PRO A 2 3.36 -0.11 18.98
CA PRO A 2 3.44 -1.56 19.24
C PRO A 2 3.53 -2.39 17.93
N TYR A 3 2.80 -2.01 16.90
CA TYR A 3 2.88 -2.63 15.57
C TYR A 3 4.29 -2.52 14.97
N GLY A 4 4.89 -1.34 14.92
CA GLY A 4 6.25 -1.17 14.40
C GLY A 4 7.27 -1.95 15.20
N THR A 5 7.17 -1.92 16.52
CA THR A 5 8.04 -2.70 17.42
C THR A 5 7.93 -4.20 17.16
N SER A 6 6.71 -4.74 16.98
CA SER A 6 6.52 -6.16 16.67
C SER A 6 7.18 -6.57 15.35
N LYS A 7 7.12 -5.71 14.32
CA LYS A 7 7.78 -5.98 13.02
C LYS A 7 9.30 -6.02 13.14
N VAL A 8 9.88 -5.09 13.89
CA VAL A 8 11.34 -5.07 14.14
C VAL A 8 11.79 -6.33 14.90
N ARG A 9 11.04 -6.71 15.95
CA ARG A 9 11.35 -7.92 16.72
C ARG A 9 11.31 -9.19 15.87
N VAL A 10 10.28 -9.35 15.03
CA VAL A 10 10.20 -10.50 14.11
C VAL A 10 11.42 -10.58 13.21
N GLU A 11 11.87 -9.47 12.65
CA GLU A 11 13.10 -9.48 11.83
C GLU A 11 14.34 -9.87 12.66
N GLN A 12 14.49 -9.33 13.87
CA GLN A 12 15.61 -9.66 14.76
C GLN A 12 15.64 -11.14 15.16
N ASP A 13 14.48 -11.67 15.56
CA ASP A 13 14.35 -13.06 15.99
C ASP A 13 14.64 -14.03 14.82
N LEU A 14 14.09 -13.75 13.64
CA LEU A 14 14.35 -14.57 12.45
C LEU A 14 15.80 -14.43 11.94
N TRP A 15 16.41 -13.25 12.08
CA TRP A 15 17.81 -13.02 11.74
C TRP A 15 18.73 -13.95 12.51
N ALA A 16 18.47 -14.10 13.82
CA ALA A 16 19.26 -14.97 14.70
C ALA A 16 19.07 -16.47 14.40
N LEU A 17 17.99 -16.85 13.74
CA LEU A 17 17.68 -18.24 13.38
C LEU A 17 18.21 -18.62 11.99
N ALA A 18 18.74 -17.66 11.21
CA ALA A 18 19.21 -17.91 9.86
C ALA A 18 20.45 -18.81 9.88
N ASP A 19 20.39 -19.93 9.16
CA ASP A 19 21.48 -20.90 9.01
C ASP A 19 21.46 -21.55 7.62
N ASP A 20 22.23 -22.62 7.42
CA ASP A 20 22.27 -23.34 6.13
C ASP A 20 20.93 -23.97 5.73
N ARG A 21 20.05 -24.26 6.67
CA ARG A 21 18.72 -24.87 6.45
C ARG A 21 17.59 -23.88 6.47
N PHE A 22 17.78 -22.69 7.06
CA PHE A 22 16.77 -21.65 7.17
C PHE A 22 17.29 -20.33 6.60
N SER A 23 16.65 -19.85 5.53
CA SER A 23 17.05 -18.66 4.78
C SER A 23 15.93 -17.62 4.73
N PRO A 24 15.73 -16.84 5.80
CA PRO A 24 14.71 -15.81 5.81
C PRO A 24 15.07 -14.66 4.87
N VAL A 25 14.03 -14.05 4.28
CA VAL A 25 14.12 -12.80 3.51
C VAL A 25 13.04 -11.86 3.99
N TYR A 26 13.38 -10.59 4.19
CA TYR A 26 12.47 -9.60 4.75
C TYR A 26 12.03 -8.61 3.68
N LEU A 27 10.80 -8.76 3.18
CA LEU A 27 10.19 -7.81 2.26
C LEU A 27 9.43 -6.75 3.05
N ARG A 28 10.04 -5.57 3.19
CA ARG A 28 9.47 -4.40 3.86
C ARG A 28 8.61 -3.63 2.85
N ASN A 29 7.36 -4.06 2.70
CA ASN A 29 6.44 -3.47 1.75
C ASN A 29 6.02 -2.05 2.19
N SER A 30 6.05 -1.10 1.26
CA SER A 30 5.38 0.18 1.40
C SER A 30 3.86 0.00 1.54
N THR A 31 3.09 1.07 1.67
CA THR A 31 1.62 0.97 1.75
C THR A 31 1.07 0.32 0.49
N VAL A 32 0.61 -0.92 0.61
CA VAL A 32 0.13 -1.72 -0.53
C VAL A 32 -1.26 -1.25 -0.93
N TYR A 33 -1.48 -1.07 -2.24
CA TYR A 33 -2.78 -0.71 -2.81
C TYR A 33 -3.07 -1.54 -4.08
N GLY A 34 -4.27 -1.43 -4.63
CA GLY A 34 -4.69 -2.11 -5.85
C GLY A 34 -5.83 -3.08 -5.62
N ALA A 35 -6.41 -3.58 -6.70
CA ALA A 35 -7.51 -4.53 -6.67
C ALA A 35 -7.05 -5.89 -6.16
N ALA A 36 -7.82 -6.46 -5.25
CA ALA A 36 -7.56 -7.78 -4.66
C ALA A 36 -8.87 -8.44 -4.27
N PRO A 37 -8.96 -9.78 -4.22
CA PRO A 37 -10.17 -10.49 -3.81
C PRO A 37 -10.68 -10.08 -2.42
N ARG A 38 -9.79 -9.72 -1.52
CA ARG A 38 -10.11 -9.15 -0.21
C ARG A 38 -9.48 -7.78 -0.08
N ILE A 39 -10.09 -6.79 -0.72
CA ILE A 39 -9.59 -5.41 -0.71
C ILE A 39 -9.59 -4.82 0.69
N ARG A 40 -8.63 -3.93 0.94
CA ARG A 40 -8.52 -3.15 2.18
C ARG A 40 -8.82 -1.70 1.92
N PHE A 41 -9.95 -1.23 2.38
CA PHE A 41 -10.33 0.18 2.26
C PHE A 41 -9.70 1.13 3.29
N ASP A 42 -8.99 0.59 4.27
CA ASP A 42 -8.24 1.40 5.25
C ASP A 42 -6.87 1.90 4.72
N LEU A 43 -6.50 1.53 3.49
CA LEU A 43 -5.26 1.95 2.83
C LEU A 43 -5.53 3.15 1.93
N VAL A 44 -4.64 4.14 1.98
CA VAL A 44 -4.87 5.49 1.45
C VAL A 44 -5.38 5.54 0.02
N VAL A 45 -4.73 4.87 -0.94
CA VAL A 45 -5.15 4.92 -2.36
C VAL A 45 -6.52 4.27 -2.53
N ASN A 46 -6.69 3.03 -2.00
CA ASN A 46 -7.96 2.31 -2.07
C ASN A 46 -9.10 3.11 -1.43
N HIS A 47 -8.83 3.77 -0.29
CA HIS A 47 -9.80 4.58 0.44
C HIS A 47 -10.25 5.80 -0.36
N LEU A 48 -9.28 6.58 -0.88
CA LEU A 48 -9.60 7.81 -1.61
C LEU A 48 -10.37 7.52 -2.91
N VAL A 49 -9.99 6.46 -3.64
CA VAL A 49 -10.74 6.06 -4.84
C VAL A 49 -12.15 5.57 -4.49
N ALA A 50 -12.33 4.82 -3.39
CA ALA A 50 -13.65 4.36 -2.97
C ALA A 50 -14.56 5.52 -2.54
N TRP A 51 -14.04 6.49 -1.78
CA TRP A 51 -14.78 7.72 -1.45
C TRP A 51 -15.16 8.50 -2.70
N ALA A 52 -14.20 8.76 -3.60
CA ALA A 52 -14.46 9.47 -4.85
C ALA A 52 -15.54 8.77 -5.68
N PHE A 53 -15.46 7.44 -5.82
CA PHE A 53 -16.40 6.65 -6.59
C PHE A 53 -17.80 6.64 -5.99
N THR A 54 -17.93 6.50 -4.67
CA THR A 54 -19.25 6.33 -4.01
C THR A 54 -19.94 7.64 -3.65
N THR A 55 -19.20 8.73 -3.48
CA THR A 55 -19.74 10.01 -3.00
C THR A 55 -19.43 11.20 -3.91
N GLY A 56 -18.53 11.06 -4.89
CA GLY A 56 -18.03 12.19 -5.66
C GLY A 56 -17.04 13.07 -4.90
N GLN A 57 -16.53 12.62 -3.74
CA GLN A 57 -15.62 13.38 -2.89
C GLN A 57 -14.31 12.63 -2.68
N VAL A 58 -13.18 13.29 -2.88
CA VAL A 58 -11.86 12.81 -2.45
C VAL A 58 -11.62 13.36 -1.04
N HIS A 59 -12.10 12.63 -0.04
CA HIS A 59 -12.12 13.10 1.35
C HIS A 59 -10.80 12.91 2.08
N LEU A 60 -10.13 14.02 2.41
CA LEU A 60 -8.86 14.06 3.13
C LEU A 60 -9.06 14.32 4.63
N LYS A 61 -8.60 13.37 5.46
CA LYS A 61 -8.60 13.48 6.93
C LYS A 61 -7.37 14.22 7.48
N SER A 62 -6.42 14.58 6.63
CA SER A 62 -5.23 15.36 6.97
C SER A 62 -5.08 16.54 6.02
N ASP A 63 -4.16 17.46 6.33
CA ASP A 63 -3.82 18.61 5.48
C ASP A 63 -3.19 18.23 4.11
N GLY A 64 -2.98 16.95 3.88
CA GLY A 64 -2.42 16.41 2.64
C GLY A 64 -0.91 16.50 2.52
N THR A 65 -0.21 17.11 3.48
CA THR A 65 1.25 17.31 3.43
C THR A 65 2.10 16.07 3.71
N PRO A 66 1.65 15.06 4.51
CA PRO A 66 2.47 13.92 4.86
C PRO A 66 2.84 13.05 3.66
N TRP A 67 4.10 12.61 3.64
CA TRP A 67 4.59 11.65 2.68
C TRP A 67 4.12 10.23 2.98
N ARG A 68 3.76 9.50 1.93
CA ARG A 68 3.44 8.07 1.96
C ARG A 68 4.08 7.36 0.78
N PRO A 69 5.00 6.44 1.05
CA PRO A 69 5.41 5.48 0.03
C PRO A 69 4.28 4.50 -0.21
N VAL A 70 3.94 4.28 -1.47
CA VAL A 70 2.91 3.32 -1.88
C VAL A 70 3.46 2.34 -2.89
N VAL A 71 2.86 1.15 -2.98
CA VAL A 71 3.25 0.11 -3.94
C VAL A 71 2.03 -0.70 -4.35
N HIS A 72 1.92 -0.99 -5.64
CA HIS A 72 0.81 -1.80 -6.15
C HIS A 72 0.97 -3.26 -5.74
N VAL A 73 -0.14 -3.94 -5.41
CA VAL A 73 -0.14 -5.35 -4.97
C VAL A 73 0.51 -6.29 -5.99
N ALA A 74 0.31 -6.06 -7.28
CA ALA A 74 0.95 -6.87 -8.32
C ALA A 74 2.48 -6.71 -8.31
N ASP A 75 3.02 -5.54 -8.00
CA ASP A 75 4.46 -5.34 -7.87
C ASP A 75 5.02 -5.97 -6.59
N VAL A 76 4.22 -6.02 -5.52
CA VAL A 76 4.58 -6.84 -4.33
C VAL A 76 4.69 -8.30 -4.71
N CYS A 77 3.73 -8.85 -5.49
CA CYS A 77 3.83 -10.23 -5.99
C CYS A 77 5.08 -10.46 -6.85
N ARG A 78 5.45 -9.49 -7.70
CA ARG A 78 6.72 -9.55 -8.47
C ARG A 78 7.94 -9.58 -7.56
N ALA A 79 7.94 -8.81 -6.46
CA ALA A 79 9.03 -8.85 -5.49
C ALA A 79 9.18 -10.23 -4.83
N PHE A 80 8.05 -10.87 -4.47
CA PHE A 80 8.06 -12.24 -3.96
C PHE A 80 8.64 -13.22 -4.99
N LEU A 81 8.21 -13.17 -6.24
CA LEU A 81 8.73 -14.03 -7.31
C LEU A 81 10.23 -13.81 -7.51
N ALA A 82 10.67 -12.56 -7.61
CA ALA A 82 12.08 -12.24 -7.78
C ALA A 82 12.96 -12.77 -6.63
N VAL A 83 12.45 -12.75 -5.40
CA VAL A 83 13.15 -13.34 -4.24
C VAL A 83 13.19 -14.87 -4.32
N LEU A 84 12.08 -15.51 -4.71
CA LEU A 84 12.00 -16.99 -4.80
C LEU A 84 12.87 -17.55 -5.91
N GLU A 85 13.06 -16.81 -7.01
CA GLU A 85 13.90 -17.20 -8.15
C GLU A 85 15.37 -16.81 -7.98
N ALA A 86 15.69 -15.94 -7.03
CA ALA A 86 17.05 -15.48 -6.80
C ALA A 86 17.94 -16.57 -6.18
N PRO A 87 19.23 -16.60 -6.52
CA PRO A 87 20.19 -17.47 -5.84
C PRO A 87 20.19 -17.21 -4.33
N ARG A 88 20.19 -18.27 -3.52
CA ARG A 88 20.14 -18.18 -2.05
C ARG A 88 21.16 -17.20 -1.47
N GLN A 89 22.41 -17.24 -1.96
CA GLN A 89 23.49 -16.37 -1.47
C GLN A 89 23.23 -14.88 -1.69
N VAL A 90 22.32 -14.52 -2.61
CA VAL A 90 21.95 -13.12 -2.89
C VAL A 90 20.88 -12.61 -1.90
N VAL A 91 20.00 -13.51 -1.46
CA VAL A 91 18.83 -13.14 -0.66
C VAL A 91 18.88 -13.63 0.79
N HIS A 92 19.78 -14.56 1.11
CA HIS A 92 19.90 -15.14 2.44
C HIS A 92 20.05 -14.06 3.51
N ASN A 93 19.10 -14.05 4.44
CA ASN A 93 19.08 -13.12 5.57
C ASN A 93 19.15 -11.63 5.16
N GLN A 94 18.53 -11.28 4.01
CA GLN A 94 18.52 -9.92 3.48
C GLN A 94 17.17 -9.24 3.67
N ALA A 95 17.21 -7.92 3.93
CA ALA A 95 16.03 -7.06 3.95
C ALA A 95 15.98 -6.18 2.71
N PHE A 96 14.79 -6.10 2.09
CA PHE A 96 14.51 -5.28 0.91
C PHE A 96 13.27 -4.41 1.15
N ASN A 97 13.40 -3.12 0.94
CA ASN A 97 12.24 -2.24 0.83
C ASN A 97 11.59 -2.46 -0.53
N VAL A 98 10.28 -2.71 -0.54
CA VAL A 98 9.49 -2.93 -1.76
C VAL A 98 8.67 -1.68 -2.05
N ALA A 99 9.11 -0.91 -3.03
CA ALA A 99 8.48 0.32 -3.51
C ALA A 99 9.03 0.68 -4.91
N ARG A 100 8.41 1.68 -5.53
CA ARG A 100 9.05 2.53 -6.52
C ARG A 100 9.49 3.81 -5.83
N ASN A 101 10.71 4.29 -6.09
CA ASN A 101 11.20 5.53 -5.47
C ASN A 101 10.36 6.74 -5.89
N GLU A 102 9.79 6.70 -7.10
CA GLU A 102 8.92 7.71 -7.67
C GLU A 102 7.55 7.77 -6.99
N ASP A 103 7.13 6.69 -6.31
CA ASP A 103 5.84 6.58 -5.63
C ASP A 103 5.94 6.90 -4.11
N ASN A 104 6.98 7.62 -3.71
CA ASN A 104 6.98 8.39 -2.47
C ASN A 104 6.20 9.69 -2.72
N LEU A 105 4.92 9.71 -2.41
CA LEU A 105 4.01 10.81 -2.72
C LEU A 105 3.45 11.46 -1.46
N ARG A 106 3.08 12.73 -1.55
CA ARG A 106 2.26 13.37 -0.53
C ARG A 106 0.82 12.89 -0.67
N ILE A 107 0.09 12.88 0.43
CA ILE A 107 -1.34 12.51 0.41
C ILE A 107 -2.12 13.39 -0.56
N ARG A 108 -1.79 14.71 -0.63
CA ARG A 108 -2.41 15.64 -1.58
C ARG A 108 -2.17 15.24 -3.03
N GLU A 109 -0.94 14.84 -3.39
CA GLU A 109 -0.61 14.41 -4.76
C GLU A 109 -1.42 13.17 -5.16
N ILE A 110 -1.60 12.23 -4.22
CA ILE A 110 -2.48 11.06 -4.45
C ILE A 110 -3.93 11.52 -4.64
N ALA A 111 -4.42 12.44 -3.82
CA ALA A 111 -5.79 12.95 -3.94
C ALA A 111 -6.05 13.69 -5.25
N GLU A 112 -5.08 14.47 -5.72
CA GLU A 112 -5.13 15.14 -7.03
C GLU A 112 -5.20 14.11 -8.17
N MET A 113 -4.38 13.06 -8.13
CA MET A 113 -4.44 11.97 -9.10
C MET A 113 -5.81 11.25 -9.08
N VAL A 114 -6.42 11.07 -7.91
CA VAL A 114 -7.75 10.46 -7.79
C VAL A 114 -8.82 11.38 -8.37
N ALA A 115 -8.75 12.69 -8.07
CA ALA A 115 -9.71 13.66 -8.62
C ALA A 115 -9.64 13.77 -10.15
N ASP A 116 -8.43 13.66 -10.71
CA ASP A 116 -8.23 13.64 -12.16
C ASP A 116 -8.80 12.37 -12.82
N GLU A 117 -8.69 11.21 -12.15
CA GLU A 117 -9.01 9.90 -12.74
C GLU A 117 -10.47 9.46 -12.50
N VAL A 118 -11.10 9.93 -11.42
CA VAL A 118 -12.50 9.60 -11.09
C VAL A 118 -13.41 10.76 -11.51
N PRO A 119 -14.16 10.64 -12.61
CA PRO A 119 -14.94 11.75 -13.15
C PRO A 119 -15.96 12.31 -12.16
N GLY A 120 -16.03 13.64 -12.07
CA GLY A 120 -16.99 14.35 -11.22
C GLY A 120 -16.62 14.40 -9.73
N SER A 121 -15.46 13.85 -9.35
CA SER A 121 -14.99 13.92 -7.96
C SER A 121 -14.27 15.23 -7.66
N ARG A 122 -14.31 15.66 -6.39
CA ARG A 122 -13.69 16.90 -5.90
C ARG A 122 -12.94 16.63 -4.59
N ILE A 123 -11.79 17.29 -4.43
CA ILE A 123 -11.03 17.21 -3.17
C ILE A 123 -11.75 18.00 -2.09
N GLU A 124 -12.00 17.36 -0.96
CA GLU A 124 -12.57 17.95 0.23
C GLU A 124 -11.72 17.59 1.46
N PHE A 125 -11.52 18.56 2.33
CA PHE A 125 -10.79 18.36 3.58
C PHE A 125 -11.80 18.21 4.73
N ALA A 126 -11.52 17.31 5.66
CA ALA A 126 -12.28 17.24 6.90
C ALA A 126 -12.13 18.55 7.71
N ASP A 127 -13.15 18.93 8.46
CA ASP A 127 -13.16 20.17 9.26
C ASP A 127 -12.02 20.20 10.31
N ASP A 128 -11.58 19.01 10.76
CA ASP A 128 -10.49 18.81 11.71
C ASP A 128 -9.18 18.35 11.03
N ALA A 129 -9.05 18.52 9.72
CA ALA A 129 -7.89 18.09 8.96
C ALA A 129 -6.62 18.76 9.48
N GLY A 130 -5.75 17.96 10.11
CA GLY A 130 -4.48 18.38 10.68
C GLY A 130 -3.30 17.55 10.20
N PRO A 131 -2.06 17.85 10.63
CA PRO A 131 -0.90 17.10 10.22
C PRO A 131 -0.93 15.66 10.77
N ASP A 132 -0.80 14.68 9.88
CA ASP A 132 -0.61 13.27 10.29
C ASP A 132 0.84 13.06 10.74
N LYS A 133 1.02 12.56 11.96
CA LYS A 133 2.35 12.26 12.54
C LYS A 133 3.13 11.20 11.77
N ARG A 134 2.46 10.38 10.95
CA ARG A 134 3.09 9.37 10.10
C ARG A 134 3.53 10.03 8.79
N CYS A 135 4.77 10.49 8.73
CA CYS A 135 5.36 11.12 7.55
C CYS A 135 6.73 10.50 7.30
N TYR A 136 6.87 9.74 6.21
CA TYR A 136 8.13 9.08 5.87
C TYR A 136 8.24 8.77 4.37
N ARG A 137 9.48 8.61 3.91
CA ARG A 137 9.84 8.19 2.56
C ARG A 137 10.68 6.92 2.64
N VAL A 138 10.70 6.13 1.58
CA VAL A 138 11.43 4.86 1.51
C VAL A 138 12.35 4.88 0.30
N ASP A 139 13.60 4.48 0.49
CA ASP A 139 14.50 4.15 -0.60
C ASP A 139 14.44 2.65 -0.90
N ALA A 140 13.98 2.34 -2.11
CA ALA A 140 13.89 0.99 -2.64
C ALA A 140 14.98 0.67 -3.68
N SER A 141 16.05 1.45 -3.76
CA SER A 141 17.13 1.25 -4.75
C SER A 141 17.86 -0.08 -4.56
N LYS A 142 17.93 -0.59 -3.31
CA LYS A 142 18.60 -1.87 -3.02
C LYS A 142 17.95 -3.04 -3.76
N ILE A 143 16.63 -3.18 -3.71
CA ILE A 143 15.94 -4.32 -4.31
C ILE A 143 16.19 -4.37 -5.83
N ARG A 144 16.08 -3.22 -6.52
CA ARG A 144 16.35 -3.15 -7.97
C ARG A 144 17.79 -3.47 -8.35
N ARG A 145 18.75 -3.05 -7.53
CA ARG A 145 20.18 -3.31 -7.77
C ARG A 145 20.55 -4.77 -7.53
N VAL A 146 19.96 -5.40 -6.50
CA VAL A 146 20.33 -6.74 -6.06
C VAL A 146 19.50 -7.82 -6.74
N LEU A 147 18.25 -7.52 -7.08
CA LEU A 147 17.30 -8.41 -7.73
C LEU A 147 16.90 -7.84 -9.10
N PRO A 148 17.68 -8.05 -10.15
CA PRO A 148 17.40 -7.48 -11.48
C PRO A 148 16.10 -8.03 -12.10
N GLY A 149 15.57 -9.16 -11.61
CA GLY A 149 14.23 -9.65 -11.97
C GLY A 149 13.08 -8.85 -11.35
N PHE A 150 13.35 -7.95 -10.38
CA PHE A 150 12.34 -7.06 -9.83
C PHE A 150 12.28 -5.75 -10.61
N ASP A 151 11.26 -5.61 -11.44
CA ASP A 151 10.94 -4.37 -12.15
C ASP A 151 9.47 -3.99 -11.89
N PRO A 152 9.20 -3.00 -11.03
CA PRO A 152 7.84 -2.57 -10.71
C PRO A 152 7.19 -1.90 -11.92
N GLN A 153 6.01 -2.37 -12.31
CA GLN A 153 5.30 -2.00 -13.55
C GLN A 153 4.13 -1.04 -13.31
N TRP A 154 3.71 -0.84 -12.07
CA TRP A 154 2.52 -0.07 -11.75
C TRP A 154 2.86 1.33 -11.26
N THR A 155 2.29 2.33 -11.92
CA THR A 155 2.25 3.70 -11.42
C THR A 155 0.99 3.90 -10.59
N VAL A 156 0.99 4.91 -9.71
CA VAL A 156 -0.19 5.21 -8.87
C VAL A 156 -1.40 5.57 -9.74
N ARG A 157 -1.24 6.35 -10.82
CA ARG A 157 -2.33 6.67 -11.75
C ARG A 157 -2.95 5.41 -12.37
N ARG A 158 -2.12 4.48 -12.87
CA ARG A 158 -2.60 3.21 -13.42
C ARG A 158 -3.38 2.39 -12.40
N GLY A 159 -2.92 2.36 -11.14
CA GLY A 159 -3.62 1.62 -10.11
C GLY A 159 -4.92 2.29 -9.63
N ILE A 160 -5.00 3.63 -9.67
CA ILE A 160 -6.24 4.37 -9.43
C ILE A 160 -7.27 4.02 -10.52
N ALA A 161 -6.87 4.02 -11.80
CA ALA A 161 -7.74 3.61 -12.91
C ALA A 161 -8.23 2.16 -12.76
N GLU A 162 -7.34 1.22 -12.38
CA GLU A 162 -7.72 -0.17 -12.09
C GLU A 162 -8.76 -0.26 -10.97
N LEU A 163 -8.56 0.48 -9.88
CA LEU A 163 -9.50 0.49 -8.75
C LEU A 163 -10.85 1.06 -9.16
N HIS A 164 -10.86 2.19 -9.88
CA HIS A 164 -12.09 2.81 -10.38
C HIS A 164 -12.90 1.85 -11.26
N GLU A 165 -12.27 1.22 -12.25
CA GLU A 165 -12.93 0.23 -13.09
C GLU A 165 -13.37 -1.02 -12.32
N THR A 166 -12.59 -1.44 -11.32
CA THR A 166 -12.97 -2.56 -10.45
C THR A 166 -14.20 -2.23 -9.61
N TYR A 167 -14.25 -1.06 -8.98
CA TYR A 167 -15.41 -0.63 -8.18
C TYR A 167 -16.66 -0.48 -9.01
N LYS A 168 -16.53 0.04 -10.23
CA LYS A 168 -17.63 0.13 -11.21
C LYS A 168 -18.14 -1.27 -11.59
N ARG A 169 -17.25 -2.20 -11.92
CA ARG A 169 -17.60 -3.57 -12.31
C ARG A 169 -18.32 -4.35 -11.21
N VAL A 170 -17.90 -4.17 -9.95
CA VAL A 170 -18.51 -4.87 -8.79
C VAL A 170 -19.70 -4.10 -8.20
N GLY A 171 -20.02 -2.90 -8.70
CA GLY A 171 -21.11 -2.08 -8.19
C GLY A 171 -20.89 -1.65 -6.74
N LEU A 172 -19.67 -1.17 -6.39
CA LEU A 172 -19.37 -0.76 -5.02
C LEU A 172 -20.34 0.34 -4.56
N THR A 173 -21.02 0.11 -3.45
CA THR A 173 -21.89 1.10 -2.80
C THR A 173 -21.20 1.70 -1.56
N LEU A 174 -21.65 2.88 -1.14
CA LEU A 174 -21.17 3.51 0.10
C LEU A 174 -21.42 2.61 1.32
N GLU A 175 -22.59 1.97 1.39
CA GLU A 175 -22.92 1.04 2.46
C GLU A 175 -21.94 -0.14 2.54
N ALA A 176 -21.62 -0.76 1.40
CA ALA A 176 -20.64 -1.85 1.33
C ALA A 176 -19.24 -1.36 1.72
N PHE A 177 -18.82 -0.20 1.19
CA PHE A 177 -17.52 0.39 1.48
C PHE A 177 -17.31 0.69 2.97
N GLU A 178 -18.31 1.27 3.63
CA GLU A 178 -18.28 1.57 5.07
C GLU A 178 -18.66 0.38 5.95
N GLY A 179 -19.16 -0.69 5.35
CA GLY A 179 -19.66 -1.89 6.02
C GLY A 179 -18.60 -2.66 6.81
N ALA A 180 -19.09 -3.60 7.63
CA ALA A 180 -18.21 -4.47 8.42
C ALA A 180 -17.52 -5.54 7.57
N GLU A 181 -18.03 -5.83 6.38
CA GLU A 181 -17.50 -6.88 5.49
C GLU A 181 -16.03 -6.64 5.12
N PHE A 182 -15.67 -5.39 4.84
CA PHE A 182 -14.31 -4.98 4.47
C PHE A 182 -13.50 -4.41 5.64
N SER A 183 -14.10 -4.25 6.82
CA SER A 183 -13.42 -3.76 8.02
C SER A 183 -13.20 -4.90 9.01
N ARG A 184 -11.94 -5.36 9.13
CA ARG A 184 -11.58 -6.47 10.05
C ARG A 184 -12.00 -6.19 11.49
N ILE A 185 -11.85 -4.97 11.96
CA ILE A 185 -12.21 -4.57 13.33
C ILE A 185 -13.73 -4.61 13.50
N LYS A 186 -14.47 -4.00 12.57
CA LYS A 186 -15.96 -4.04 12.62
C LYS A 186 -16.50 -5.48 12.51
N TYR A 187 -15.84 -6.33 11.71
CA TYR A 187 -16.21 -7.73 11.58
C TYR A 187 -16.00 -8.50 12.90
N LEU A 188 -14.83 -8.31 13.54
CA LEU A 188 -14.52 -8.97 14.82
C LEU A 188 -15.46 -8.54 15.96
N HIS A 189 -15.94 -7.30 15.94
CA HIS A 189 -16.93 -6.81 16.92
C HIS A 189 -18.35 -7.38 16.70
N LYS A 190 -18.61 -8.05 15.58
CA LYS A 190 -19.89 -8.71 15.28
C LYS A 190 -19.91 -10.20 15.66
N LEU A 191 -18.73 -10.79 15.92
CA LEU A 191 -18.56 -12.17 16.41
C LEU A 191 -18.72 -12.24 17.93
#